data_0684d7437f05c689e1fece7350d6ef7c
#
_entry.id   0684d7437f05c689e1fece7350d6ef7c
#
_cell.length_a   1.000
_cell.length_b   1.000
_cell.length_c   1.000
_cell.angle_alpha   90.00
_cell.angle_beta   90.00
_cell.angle_gamma   90.00
#
_symmetry.space_group_name_H-M   'P 1'
#
loop_
_entity.id
_entity.type
_entity.pdbx_description
1 polymer ?
#
loop_
_entity_poly.entity_id
_entity_poly.type
_entity_poly.pdbx_seq_one_letter_code
_entity_poly.pdbx_strand_id
1 'polypeptide(L)'
;MRKLLYIGLLGLVGILGFTSCRPSTPYVYRGLPKEYILAWEEIYGYAYDSVPGPVVALDLYSKGLELDANHRMRGTGYNLYISDIFVPESHGNDTLRLVAGKYHSERTGLPFSFLPGKNWDGQPTGMYVLYVEEGKLQSIQMLDSGYIVVKDTTSVMKDLEFTLYYRSAYGSRITYKPHFQGVLYPWEKR
;
A
#
# COMPACT_ATOMS: atom_id res chain seq x y z
N MET A 1 -21.35 -53.52 -33.76
CA MET A 1 -21.97 -52.76 -32.64
C MET A 1 -20.97 -52.25 -31.60
N ARG A 2 -19.70 -52.66 -31.53
CA ARG A 2 -18.71 -52.15 -30.54
C ARG A 2 -18.06 -50.77 -30.88
N LYS A 3 -18.07 -50.31 -32.13
CA LYS A 3 -17.43 -49.06 -32.55
C LYS A 3 -18.28 -47.81 -32.30
N LEU A 4 -19.59 -47.91 -32.17
CA LEU A 4 -20.49 -46.78 -31.89
C LEU A 4 -20.49 -46.33 -30.41
N LEU A 5 -20.07 -47.23 -29.50
CA LEU A 5 -20.02 -46.94 -28.05
C LEU A 5 -18.86 -46.00 -27.68
N TYR A 6 -17.75 -46.03 -28.45
CA TYR A 6 -16.56 -45.19 -28.18
C TYR A 6 -16.74 -43.72 -28.61
N ILE A 7 -17.56 -43.48 -29.63
CA ILE A 7 -17.82 -42.12 -30.11
C ILE A 7 -18.72 -41.35 -29.11
N GLY A 8 -19.67 -42.07 -28.47
CA GLY A 8 -20.51 -41.47 -27.44
C GLY A 8 -19.77 -41.09 -26.15
N LEU A 9 -18.74 -41.87 -25.78
CA LEU A 9 -17.97 -41.64 -24.56
C LEU A 9 -17.00 -40.45 -24.70
N LEU A 10 -16.41 -40.23 -25.90
CA LEU A 10 -15.52 -39.12 -26.19
C LEU A 10 -16.28 -37.77 -26.29
N GLY A 11 -17.54 -37.80 -26.72
CA GLY A 11 -18.40 -36.59 -26.77
C GLY A 11 -18.80 -36.11 -25.36
N LEU A 12 -18.97 -37.04 -24.40
CA LEU A 12 -19.39 -36.66 -23.03
C LEU A 12 -18.25 -36.06 -22.21
N VAL A 13 -17.00 -36.46 -22.46
CA VAL A 13 -15.82 -35.92 -21.76
C VAL A 13 -15.48 -34.52 -22.25
N GLY A 14 -15.79 -34.19 -23.51
CA GLY A 14 -15.56 -32.85 -24.08
C GLY A 14 -16.49 -31.75 -23.53
N ILE A 15 -17.68 -32.13 -23.01
CA ILE A 15 -18.66 -31.15 -22.50
C ILE A 15 -18.40 -30.76 -21.04
N LEU A 16 -17.69 -31.59 -20.28
CA LEU A 16 -17.40 -31.33 -18.86
C LEU A 16 -16.18 -30.43 -18.65
N GLY A 17 -15.42 -30.10 -19.70
CA GLY A 17 -14.18 -29.32 -19.61
C GLY A 17 -14.36 -27.78 -19.69
N PHE A 18 -15.55 -27.25 -19.98
CA PHE A 18 -15.73 -25.80 -20.24
C PHE A 18 -16.50 -25.02 -19.20
N THR A 19 -16.75 -25.56 -18.01
CA THR A 19 -17.54 -24.86 -16.99
C THR A 19 -16.72 -24.24 -15.86
N SER A 20 -15.46 -23.86 -16.10
CA SER A 20 -14.60 -23.25 -15.08
C SER A 20 -14.14 -21.83 -15.37
N CYS A 21 -14.71 -21.13 -16.33
CA CYS A 21 -14.61 -19.68 -16.36
C CYS A 21 -15.73 -19.11 -15.49
N ARG A 22 -15.50 -18.98 -14.18
CA ARG A 22 -16.29 -18.04 -13.39
C ARG A 22 -16.09 -16.68 -14.04
N PRO A 23 -17.15 -15.96 -14.47
CA PRO A 23 -17.01 -14.59 -14.85
C PRO A 23 -16.42 -13.89 -13.63
N SER A 24 -15.22 -13.33 -13.78
CA SER A 24 -14.69 -12.40 -12.80
C SER A 24 -15.76 -11.32 -12.66
N THR A 25 -16.39 -11.22 -11.48
CA THR A 25 -17.27 -10.08 -11.19
C THR A 25 -16.52 -8.83 -11.60
N PRO A 26 -17.08 -7.98 -12.47
CA PRO A 26 -16.36 -6.79 -12.90
C PRO A 26 -15.97 -6.02 -11.66
N TYR A 27 -14.67 -5.80 -11.47
CA TYR A 27 -14.15 -5.00 -10.38
C TYR A 27 -14.78 -3.62 -10.46
N VAL A 28 -15.73 -3.33 -9.60
CA VAL A 28 -16.29 -1.99 -9.47
C VAL A 28 -15.21 -1.15 -8.81
N TYR A 29 -14.50 -0.36 -9.62
CA TYR A 29 -13.53 0.62 -9.13
C TYR A 29 -14.26 1.57 -8.17
N ARG A 30 -14.17 1.31 -6.91
CA ARG A 30 -14.49 2.28 -5.87
C ARG A 30 -13.29 3.20 -5.80
N GLY A 31 -13.49 4.49 -6.08
CA GLY A 31 -12.39 5.47 -6.06
C GLY A 31 -11.61 5.38 -4.76
N LEU A 32 -10.31 5.66 -4.82
CA LEU A 32 -9.43 5.63 -3.64
C LEU A 32 -9.95 6.59 -2.54
N PRO A 33 -9.80 6.26 -1.25
CA PRO A 33 -10.32 7.06 -0.14
C PRO A 33 -9.62 8.41 -0.07
N LYS A 34 -10.34 9.44 0.33
CA LYS A 34 -9.77 10.77 0.55
C LYS A 34 -9.17 10.95 1.94
N GLU A 35 -9.57 10.10 2.89
CA GLU A 35 -9.17 10.21 4.30
C GLU A 35 -8.77 8.83 4.85
N TYR A 36 -7.75 8.87 5.69
CA TYR A 36 -7.34 7.77 6.53
C TYR A 36 -7.56 8.13 7.98
N ILE A 37 -7.93 7.14 8.82
CA ILE A 37 -8.36 7.38 10.21
C ILE A 37 -7.45 6.73 11.24
N LEU A 38 -6.60 5.82 10.82
CA LEU A 38 -5.62 5.14 11.66
C LEU A 38 -4.29 5.11 10.90
N ALA A 39 -3.20 5.40 11.60
CA ALA A 39 -1.87 5.33 11.01
C ALA A 39 -0.85 4.77 11.98
N TRP A 40 0.05 3.94 11.45
CA TRP A 40 1.21 3.42 12.12
C TRP A 40 2.47 3.91 11.43
N GLU A 41 3.48 4.18 12.23
CA GLU A 41 4.84 4.48 11.79
C GLU A 41 5.73 3.29 12.17
N GLU A 42 6.15 2.54 11.15
CA GLU A 42 7.10 1.45 11.33
C GLU A 42 8.52 2.02 11.36
N ILE A 43 9.23 1.80 12.44
CA ILE A 43 10.57 2.35 12.67
C ILE A 43 11.61 1.26 12.39
N TYR A 44 12.39 1.43 11.34
CA TYR A 44 13.47 0.52 10.93
C TYR A 44 14.85 0.99 11.43
N GLY A 45 14.94 2.22 11.91
CA GLY A 45 16.22 2.80 12.33
C GLY A 45 17.18 2.99 11.15
N TYR A 46 18.45 2.75 11.39
CA TYR A 46 19.50 2.83 10.35
C TYR A 46 19.56 1.52 9.55
N ALA A 47 18.53 1.25 8.76
CA ALA A 47 18.37 -0.02 8.03
C ALA A 47 19.35 -0.21 6.86
N TYR A 48 19.94 0.88 6.34
CA TYR A 48 20.82 0.83 5.18
C TYR A 48 22.16 1.52 5.47
N ASP A 49 23.27 0.79 5.38
CA ASP A 49 24.63 1.33 5.62
C ASP A 49 25.02 2.47 4.66
N SER A 50 24.40 2.54 3.48
CA SER A 50 24.72 3.51 2.43
C SER A 50 23.83 4.76 2.43
N VAL A 51 22.89 4.86 3.36
CA VAL A 51 21.90 5.95 3.40
C VAL A 51 22.10 6.76 4.68
N PRO A 52 22.26 8.10 4.57
CA PRO A 52 22.36 8.95 5.75
C PRO A 52 20.98 9.09 6.42
N GLY A 53 20.91 8.66 7.68
CA GLY A 53 19.74 8.83 8.51
C GLY A 53 18.84 7.60 8.65
N PRO A 54 17.86 7.70 9.55
CA PRO A 54 16.94 6.62 9.83
C PRO A 54 15.88 6.47 8.76
N VAL A 55 15.31 5.27 8.68
CA VAL A 55 14.25 4.89 7.75
C VAL A 55 13.00 4.53 8.51
N VAL A 56 11.86 5.04 8.06
CA VAL A 56 10.54 4.69 8.57
C VAL A 56 9.62 4.28 7.43
N ALA A 57 8.51 3.60 7.75
CA ALA A 57 7.40 3.43 6.82
C ALA A 57 6.11 3.97 7.44
N LEU A 58 5.17 4.34 6.57
CA LEU A 58 3.82 4.73 6.96
C LEU A 58 2.82 3.68 6.51
N ASP A 59 1.96 3.29 7.42
CA ASP A 59 0.91 2.32 7.22
C ASP A 59 -0.43 2.93 7.66
N LEU A 60 -1.25 3.37 6.68
CA LEU A 60 -2.46 4.15 6.91
C LEU A 60 -3.71 3.34 6.51
N TYR A 61 -4.73 3.40 7.35
CA TYR A 61 -5.96 2.61 7.21
C TYR A 61 -7.17 3.51 7.06
N SER A 62 -7.98 3.26 6.05
CA SER A 62 -9.26 3.95 5.85
C SER A 62 -10.33 3.41 6.81
N LYS A 63 -11.44 4.13 6.92
CA LYS A 63 -12.62 3.68 7.66
C LYS A 63 -13.07 2.29 7.18
N GLY A 64 -13.36 1.40 8.13
CA GLY A 64 -13.85 0.04 7.89
C GLY A 64 -12.75 -1.01 7.78
N LEU A 65 -11.47 -0.60 7.83
CA LEU A 65 -10.33 -1.49 7.91
C LEU A 65 -9.66 -1.34 9.28
N GLU A 66 -9.44 -2.44 9.96
CA GLU A 66 -8.86 -2.50 11.31
C GLU A 66 -7.75 -3.55 11.37
N LEU A 67 -6.90 -3.45 12.39
CA LEU A 67 -5.92 -4.48 12.71
C LEU A 67 -6.39 -5.30 13.90
N ASP A 68 -6.29 -6.63 13.79
CA ASP A 68 -6.48 -7.51 14.93
C ASP A 68 -5.25 -7.53 15.85
N ALA A 69 -5.33 -8.24 16.98
CA ALA A 69 -4.23 -8.36 17.94
C ALA A 69 -2.95 -8.98 17.34
N ASN A 70 -3.02 -9.62 16.17
CA ASN A 70 -1.89 -10.18 15.45
C ASN A 70 -1.45 -9.28 14.28
N HIS A 71 -1.86 -8.02 14.26
CA HIS A 71 -1.61 -7.05 13.19
C HIS A 71 -2.10 -7.50 11.80
N ARG A 72 -3.16 -8.30 11.74
CA ARG A 72 -3.79 -8.71 10.48
C ARG A 72 -4.96 -7.81 10.15
N MET A 73 -5.05 -7.38 8.90
CA MET A 73 -6.16 -6.57 8.42
C MET A 73 -7.48 -7.32 8.52
N ARG A 74 -8.49 -6.67 9.08
CA ARG A 74 -9.88 -7.13 9.21
C ARG A 74 -10.83 -6.08 8.64
N GLY A 75 -12.00 -6.55 8.18
CA GLY A 75 -13.01 -5.66 7.61
C GLY A 75 -12.79 -5.35 6.15
N THR A 76 -13.36 -4.23 5.69
CA THR A 76 -13.36 -3.81 4.29
C THR A 76 -12.93 -2.36 4.19
N GLY A 77 -11.90 -2.08 3.39
CA GLY A 77 -11.36 -0.73 3.23
C GLY A 77 -10.06 -0.70 2.46
N TYR A 78 -9.33 0.40 2.62
CA TYR A 78 -8.08 0.65 1.94
C TYR A 78 -6.95 0.83 2.93
N ASN A 79 -5.78 0.32 2.55
CA ASN A 79 -4.54 0.56 3.25
C ASN A 79 -3.57 1.27 2.29
N LEU A 80 -3.07 2.44 2.68
CA LEU A 80 -1.99 3.13 2.00
C LEU A 80 -0.69 2.83 2.73
N TYR A 81 0.22 2.16 2.04
CA TYR A 81 1.54 1.84 2.55
C TYR A 81 2.62 2.61 1.79
N ILE A 82 3.54 3.20 2.53
CA ILE A 82 4.71 3.92 2.00
C ILE A 82 5.93 3.44 2.75
N SER A 83 6.74 2.60 2.10
CA SER A 83 8.00 2.13 2.67
C SER A 83 9.15 3.09 2.39
N ASP A 84 10.25 2.88 3.11
CA ASP A 84 11.54 3.53 2.88
C ASP A 84 11.44 5.06 2.80
N ILE A 85 10.85 5.66 3.84
CA ILE A 85 10.86 7.11 4.04
C ILE A 85 12.15 7.46 4.77
N PHE A 86 13.01 8.22 4.13
CA PHE A 86 14.30 8.64 4.64
C PHE A 86 14.15 9.92 5.44
N VAL A 87 14.27 9.81 6.75
CA VAL A 87 14.17 10.95 7.67
C VAL A 87 15.53 11.59 7.90
N PRO A 88 15.61 12.91 8.13
CA PRO A 88 16.88 13.54 8.49
C PRO A 88 17.35 13.07 9.86
N GLU A 89 18.66 12.99 10.04
CA GLU A 89 19.25 12.79 11.37
C GLU A 89 18.84 13.94 12.30
N SER A 90 18.21 13.60 13.42
CA SER A 90 17.97 14.58 14.46
C SER A 90 19.19 14.68 15.35
N HIS A 91 19.84 15.84 15.39
CA HIS A 91 20.88 16.13 16.36
C HIS A 91 20.24 16.40 17.72
N GLY A 92 20.09 15.36 18.52
CA GLY A 92 19.62 15.44 19.90
C GLY A 92 18.29 14.73 20.16
N ASN A 93 18.34 13.74 21.04
CA ASN A 93 17.23 12.94 21.57
C ASN A 93 16.36 12.17 20.58
N ASP A 94 16.82 10.96 20.26
CA ASP A 94 16.07 9.68 20.19
C ASP A 94 14.77 9.58 19.39
N THR A 95 14.47 10.42 18.45
CA THR A 95 13.31 10.12 17.62
C THR A 95 13.73 9.78 16.19
N LEU A 96 13.96 8.49 15.97
CA LEU A 96 14.04 7.88 14.64
C LEU A 96 12.67 7.97 13.91
N ARG A 97 11.97 9.09 14.04
CA ARG A 97 10.57 9.26 13.67
C ARG A 97 10.40 10.29 12.57
N LEU A 98 9.28 10.16 11.84
CA LEU A 98 8.88 11.13 10.84
C LEU A 98 8.80 12.54 11.43
N VAL A 99 9.57 13.48 10.87
CA VAL A 99 9.59 14.88 11.30
C VAL A 99 8.84 15.77 10.33
N ALA A 100 8.44 16.98 10.77
CA ALA A 100 7.80 17.96 9.92
C ALA A 100 8.68 18.30 8.72
N GLY A 101 8.05 18.40 7.55
CA GLY A 101 8.75 18.71 6.31
C GLY A 101 8.01 18.23 5.07
N LYS A 102 8.63 18.43 3.92
CA LYS A 102 8.10 17.97 2.64
C LYS A 102 8.99 16.86 2.09
N TYR A 103 8.44 15.67 1.98
CA TYR A 103 9.09 14.47 1.47
C TYR A 103 8.70 14.25 0.02
N HIS A 104 9.66 13.93 -0.83
CA HIS A 104 9.45 13.69 -2.26
C HIS A 104 9.73 12.23 -2.62
N SER A 105 8.99 11.68 -3.59
CA SER A 105 9.27 10.35 -4.09
C SER A 105 10.52 10.39 -4.99
N GLU A 106 11.60 9.80 -4.52
CA GLU A 106 12.88 9.75 -5.19
C GLU A 106 13.61 8.44 -4.86
N ARG A 107 14.55 8.05 -5.70
CA ARG A 107 15.38 6.84 -5.47
C ARG A 107 16.76 7.16 -4.91
N THR A 108 16.92 8.35 -4.35
CA THR A 108 18.22 8.84 -3.89
C THR A 108 18.59 8.31 -2.50
N GLY A 109 17.62 7.95 -1.67
CA GLY A 109 17.85 7.63 -0.25
C GLY A 109 18.26 8.83 0.60
N LEU A 110 18.13 10.05 0.07
CA LEU A 110 18.46 11.28 0.81
C LEU A 110 17.34 11.64 1.80
N PRO A 111 17.66 12.34 2.89
CA PRO A 111 16.66 12.87 3.81
C PRO A 111 15.54 13.63 3.10
N PHE A 112 14.32 13.54 3.63
CA PHE A 112 13.10 14.09 3.03
C PHE A 112 12.72 13.45 1.69
N SER A 113 13.11 12.18 1.47
CA SER A 113 12.67 11.42 0.33
C SER A 113 11.98 10.11 0.74
N PHE A 114 11.31 9.44 -0.20
CA PHE A 114 10.77 8.09 -0.05
C PHE A 114 10.75 7.37 -1.40
N LEU A 115 10.72 6.04 -1.38
CA LEU A 115 10.76 5.26 -2.61
C LEU A 115 9.42 5.26 -3.35
N PRO A 116 9.41 5.51 -4.68
CA PRO A 116 8.23 5.32 -5.50
C PRO A 116 7.82 3.85 -5.54
N GLY A 117 6.53 3.62 -5.76
CA GLY A 117 5.99 2.27 -5.88
C GLY A 117 6.53 1.51 -7.07
N LYS A 118 6.87 0.25 -6.85
CA LYS A 118 7.36 -0.67 -7.87
C LYS A 118 6.83 -2.08 -7.60
N ASN A 119 6.44 -2.77 -8.64
CA ASN A 119 6.21 -4.20 -8.56
C ASN A 119 7.56 -4.91 -8.80
N TRP A 120 8.03 -5.66 -7.82
CA TRP A 120 9.23 -6.46 -7.90
C TRP A 120 8.86 -7.93 -7.77
N ASP A 121 8.98 -8.67 -8.86
CA ASP A 121 8.69 -10.11 -8.90
C ASP A 121 7.32 -10.50 -8.30
N GLY A 122 6.28 -9.73 -8.66
CA GLY A 122 4.92 -9.93 -8.15
C GLY A 122 4.65 -9.34 -6.76
N GLN A 123 5.66 -8.80 -6.08
CA GLN A 123 5.51 -8.17 -4.77
C GLN A 123 5.52 -6.64 -4.89
N PRO A 124 4.57 -5.94 -4.26
CA PRO A 124 4.58 -4.48 -4.20
C PRO A 124 5.69 -4.00 -3.27
N THR A 125 6.46 -3.00 -3.71
CA THR A 125 7.48 -2.30 -2.90
C THR A 125 7.33 -0.79 -3.05
N GLY A 126 7.92 -0.03 -2.14
CA GLY A 126 7.79 1.43 -2.13
C GLY A 126 6.39 1.87 -1.69
N MET A 127 5.66 2.60 -2.51
CA MET A 127 4.33 3.06 -2.15
C MET A 127 3.20 2.45 -2.98
N TYR A 128 2.14 2.04 -2.29
CA TYR A 128 0.98 1.41 -2.93
C TYR A 128 -0.26 1.52 -2.05
N VAL A 129 -1.42 1.31 -2.66
CA VAL A 129 -2.71 1.19 -1.96
C VAL A 129 -3.23 -0.22 -2.14
N LEU A 130 -3.59 -0.87 -1.03
CA LEU A 130 -4.29 -2.14 -1.00
C LEU A 130 -5.79 -1.88 -0.87
N TYR A 131 -6.61 -2.61 -1.61
CA TYR A 131 -8.02 -2.77 -1.30
C TYR A 131 -8.24 -4.14 -0.66
N VAL A 132 -8.82 -4.13 0.51
CA VAL A 132 -9.12 -5.31 1.31
C VAL A 132 -10.63 -5.40 1.49
N GLU A 133 -11.22 -6.58 1.27
CA GLU A 133 -12.62 -6.88 1.48
C GLU A 133 -12.75 -8.11 2.37
N GLU A 134 -13.46 -7.96 3.48
CA GLU A 134 -13.62 -9.03 4.49
C GLU A 134 -12.26 -9.62 4.94
N GLY A 135 -11.26 -8.77 5.12
CA GLY A 135 -9.90 -9.17 5.51
C GLY A 135 -9.08 -9.86 4.41
N LYS A 136 -9.57 -9.90 3.16
CA LYS A 136 -8.86 -10.51 2.01
C LYS A 136 -8.42 -9.45 1.03
N LEU A 137 -7.17 -9.52 0.60
CA LEU A 137 -6.63 -8.63 -0.43
C LEU A 137 -7.35 -8.86 -1.76
N GLN A 138 -7.90 -7.81 -2.34
CA GLN A 138 -8.62 -7.82 -3.61
C GLN A 138 -7.81 -7.17 -4.74
N SER A 139 -7.13 -6.06 -4.46
CA SER A 139 -6.33 -5.39 -5.47
C SER A 139 -5.21 -4.56 -4.86
N ILE A 140 -4.21 -4.27 -5.70
CA ILE A 140 -3.06 -3.43 -5.38
C ILE A 140 -2.98 -2.34 -6.45
N GLN A 141 -2.97 -1.08 -6.01
CA GLN A 141 -2.70 0.07 -6.86
C GLN A 141 -1.31 0.62 -6.53
N MET A 142 -0.38 0.47 -7.46
CA MET A 142 0.96 1.08 -7.33
C MET A 142 0.86 2.59 -7.52
N LEU A 143 1.63 3.33 -6.72
CA LEU A 143 1.76 4.78 -6.80
C LEU A 143 3.17 5.11 -7.31
N ASP A 144 3.28 5.81 -8.43
CA ASP A 144 4.54 5.94 -9.17
C ASP A 144 5.38 7.15 -8.76
N SER A 145 4.76 8.17 -8.15
CA SER A 145 5.43 9.40 -7.72
C SER A 145 4.56 10.23 -6.78
N GLY A 146 5.14 11.27 -6.20
CA GLY A 146 4.39 12.23 -5.38
C GLY A 146 5.20 12.92 -4.32
N TYR A 147 4.49 13.53 -3.38
CA TYR A 147 5.07 14.13 -2.19
C TYR A 147 4.11 14.05 -1.00
N ILE A 148 4.69 14.12 0.19
CA ILE A 148 3.99 14.16 1.48
C ILE A 148 4.41 15.45 2.17
N VAL A 149 3.45 16.22 2.67
CA VAL A 149 3.70 17.33 3.59
C VAL A 149 3.34 16.87 4.99
N VAL A 150 4.33 16.82 5.86
CA VAL A 150 4.20 16.46 7.27
C VAL A 150 4.17 17.70 8.10
N LYS A 151 3.11 17.91 8.88
CA LYS A 151 2.97 19.01 9.83
C LYS A 151 2.86 18.44 11.23
N ASP A 152 3.66 18.92 12.15
CA ASP A 152 3.53 18.58 13.55
C ASP A 152 2.44 19.43 14.19
N THR A 153 1.42 18.77 14.74
CA THR A 153 0.41 19.42 15.57
C THR A 153 0.76 19.29 17.06
N THR A 154 1.34 18.15 17.42
CA THR A 154 1.97 17.88 18.73
C THR A 154 3.11 16.86 18.52
N SER A 155 3.80 16.48 19.60
CA SER A 155 4.87 15.45 19.53
C SER A 155 4.41 14.11 18.95
N VAL A 156 3.13 13.76 19.10
CA VAL A 156 2.56 12.47 18.66
C VAL A 156 1.47 12.63 17.61
N MET A 157 0.84 13.79 17.49
CA MET A 157 -0.16 14.05 16.47
C MET A 157 0.46 14.66 15.24
N LYS A 158 0.14 14.11 14.08
CA LYS A 158 0.58 14.56 12.76
C LYS A 158 -0.61 14.93 11.89
N ASP A 159 -0.35 15.88 11.00
CA ASP A 159 -1.22 16.22 9.88
C ASP A 159 -0.43 15.91 8.61
N LEU A 160 -0.89 14.91 7.84
CA LEU A 160 -0.22 14.40 6.65
C LEU A 160 -1.06 14.72 5.42
N GLU A 161 -0.57 15.60 4.58
CA GLU A 161 -1.15 15.93 3.28
C GLU A 161 -0.37 15.23 2.18
N PHE A 162 -1.05 14.44 1.37
CA PHE A 162 -0.44 13.70 0.29
C PHE A 162 -0.83 14.28 -1.08
N THR A 163 0.10 14.30 -2.00
CA THR A 163 -0.16 14.44 -3.42
C THR A 163 0.59 13.35 -4.15
N LEU A 164 -0.13 12.30 -4.49
CA LEU A 164 0.41 11.06 -5.06
C LEU A 164 -0.12 10.87 -6.47
N TYR A 165 0.62 10.16 -7.30
CA TYR A 165 0.26 9.92 -8.68
C TYR A 165 0.32 8.43 -8.99
N TYR A 166 -0.60 7.99 -9.83
CA TYR A 166 -0.63 6.63 -10.38
C TYR A 166 -1.12 6.63 -11.81
N ARG A 167 -0.94 5.54 -12.51
CA ARG A 167 -1.46 5.35 -13.85
C ARG A 167 -2.73 4.53 -13.83
N SER A 168 -3.74 4.98 -14.55
CA SER A 168 -4.93 4.18 -14.82
C SER A 168 -4.59 2.98 -15.72
N ALA A 169 -5.51 2.03 -15.85
CA ALA A 169 -5.39 0.91 -16.80
C ALA A 169 -5.18 1.38 -18.26
N TYR A 170 -5.61 2.60 -18.57
CA TYR A 170 -5.44 3.23 -19.90
C TYR A 170 -4.18 4.09 -20.02
N GLY A 171 -3.28 4.06 -19.02
CA GLY A 171 -2.02 4.81 -19.01
C GLY A 171 -2.14 6.28 -18.59
N SER A 172 -3.33 6.82 -18.38
CA SER A 172 -3.52 8.20 -17.93
C SER A 172 -2.98 8.40 -16.52
N ARG A 173 -2.26 9.50 -16.30
CA ARG A 173 -1.79 9.90 -14.96
C ARG A 173 -2.97 10.45 -14.16
N ILE A 174 -3.19 9.88 -12.98
CA ILE A 174 -4.23 10.29 -12.04
C ILE A 174 -3.57 10.87 -10.81
N THR A 175 -4.13 11.97 -10.31
CA THR A 175 -3.71 12.59 -9.05
C THR A 175 -4.58 12.07 -7.92
N TYR A 176 -3.94 11.61 -6.85
CA TYR A 176 -4.56 11.12 -5.63
C TYR A 176 -4.09 11.98 -4.46
N LYS A 177 -5.04 12.61 -3.75
CA LYS A 177 -4.77 13.54 -2.65
C LYS A 177 -5.47 13.09 -1.38
N PRO A 178 -5.00 12.04 -0.71
CA PRO A 178 -5.53 11.67 0.59
C PRO A 178 -4.98 12.56 1.69
N HIS A 179 -5.63 12.46 2.84
CA HIS A 179 -5.27 13.19 4.04
C HIS A 179 -5.35 12.26 5.26
N PHE A 180 -4.49 12.51 6.23
CA PHE A 180 -4.55 11.91 7.56
C PHE A 180 -4.26 12.97 8.61
N GLN A 181 -5.10 13.05 9.63
CA GLN A 181 -4.86 13.86 10.82
C GLN A 181 -5.14 13.03 12.05
N GLY A 182 -4.14 12.82 12.91
CA GLY A 182 -4.32 12.00 14.11
C GLY A 182 -3.00 11.60 14.76
N VAL A 183 -3.12 10.65 15.66
CA VAL A 183 -1.97 10.04 16.33
C VAL A 183 -1.27 9.09 15.38
N LEU A 184 0.03 9.27 15.21
CA LEU A 184 0.89 8.35 14.48
C LEU A 184 1.51 7.37 15.48
N TYR A 185 0.98 6.14 15.52
CA TYR A 185 1.40 5.11 16.46
C TYR A 185 2.75 4.52 16.05
N PRO A 186 3.78 4.55 16.92
CA PRO A 186 5.06 3.97 16.59
C PRO A 186 5.02 2.44 16.69
N TRP A 187 5.70 1.79 15.77
CA TRP A 187 5.95 0.36 15.79
C TRP A 187 7.41 0.08 15.45
N GLU A 188 8.18 -0.27 16.47
CA GLU A 188 9.58 -0.64 16.28
C GLU A 188 9.68 -2.06 15.72
N LYS A 189 10.24 -2.20 14.53
CA LYS A 189 10.63 -3.49 13.97
C LYS A 189 12.03 -3.83 14.48
N ARG A 190 12.08 -4.79 15.39
CA ARG A 190 13.33 -5.38 15.89
C ARG A 190 13.85 -6.47 14.96
#